data_44d199a8215312f18634485fbb529b88
#
_entry.id   44d199a8215312f18634485fbb529b88
#
_cell.length_a   1.000
_cell.length_b   1.000
_cell.length_c   1.000
_cell.angle_alpha   90.00
_cell.angle_beta   90.00
_cell.angle_gamma   90.00
#
_symmetry.space_group_name_H-M   'P 1'
#
loop_
_entity.id
_entity.type
_entity.pdbx_description
1 polymer ?
#
loop_
_entity_poly.entity_id
_entity_poly.type
_entity_poly.pdbx_seq_one_letter_code
_entity_poly.pdbx_strand_id
1 'polypeptide(L)'
;LTFATSGTANGLEVLTVSPVANSIYDASGNVSTTSQNNNTVNFYDKRLSENTILEHDVNYSRYNNLIQIDEDSYVLSYSGNSTDGYLQTFTISKDGNTITQVLEREWGTKNDAQYPSFIRMSEDLYLMAYYGYNSGAKHDGTSVSNAWGQWLTVFQIKSDGSTITELGNYMHDHYTDSSPYNSLIKIDDDTYALAYRSYNYGPQTSGQWAGWVKTFKVNGAIISQVNELSISNTGSEMYESSWQHLAGDKYALAHSGSGSDGYITTLTISADGQTITQIAQIEHDTDYNRMELPS
;
A
#
# COMPACT_ATOMS: atom_id res chain seq x y z
N LEU A 1 9.28 7.88 41.47
CA LEU A 1 8.39 6.88 42.09
C LEU A 1 8.44 5.62 41.24
N THR A 2 8.76 4.48 41.84
CA THR A 2 8.76 3.18 41.20
C THR A 2 7.56 2.42 41.78
N PHE A 3 6.72 1.91 40.89
CA PHE A 3 5.57 1.08 41.27
C PHE A 3 5.84 -0.37 40.89
N ALA A 4 5.52 -1.30 41.77
CA ALA A 4 5.49 -2.71 41.46
C ALA A 4 4.01 -3.14 41.35
N THR A 5 3.64 -3.74 40.24
CA THR A 5 2.32 -4.32 40.03
C THR A 5 2.41 -5.84 40.15
N SER A 6 1.41 -6.47 40.75
CA SER A 6 1.29 -7.94 40.80
C SER A 6 -0.01 -8.35 40.09
N GLY A 7 0.01 -9.49 39.42
CA GLY A 7 -1.13 -10.00 38.66
C GLY A 7 -0.96 -9.86 37.17
N THR A 8 -1.93 -10.41 36.42
CA THR A 8 -1.97 -10.31 34.94
C THR A 8 -2.88 -9.15 34.56
N ALA A 9 -2.33 -8.15 33.82
CA ALA A 9 -3.10 -7.04 33.32
C ALA A 9 -4.18 -7.53 32.33
N ASN A 10 -5.39 -6.98 32.42
CA ASN A 10 -6.51 -7.25 31.52
C ASN A 10 -6.93 -6.03 30.68
N GLY A 11 -6.17 -4.93 30.77
CA GLY A 11 -6.42 -3.69 30.04
C GLY A 11 -7.46 -2.77 30.67
N LEU A 12 -8.03 -3.15 31.81
CA LEU A 12 -9.05 -2.35 32.53
C LEU A 12 -8.48 -1.74 33.83
N GLU A 13 -7.21 -1.96 34.09
CA GLU A 13 -6.55 -1.47 35.28
C GLU A 13 -6.45 0.05 35.29
N VAL A 14 -6.74 0.64 36.42
CA VAL A 14 -6.65 2.08 36.67
C VAL A 14 -5.72 2.33 37.84
N LEU A 15 -4.64 3.08 37.61
CA LEU A 15 -3.82 3.61 38.69
C LEU A 15 -4.36 4.98 39.08
N THR A 16 -4.78 5.11 40.33
CA THR A 16 -5.13 6.40 40.93
C THR A 16 -4.07 6.78 41.97
N VAL A 17 -3.44 7.92 41.77
CA VAL A 17 -2.46 8.47 42.72
C VAL A 17 -3.12 9.61 43.50
N SER A 18 -3.29 9.41 44.79
CA SER A 18 -3.83 10.44 45.66
C SER A 18 -2.75 10.94 46.62
N PRO A 19 -2.52 12.25 46.72
CA PRO A 19 -1.62 12.78 47.73
C PRO A 19 -2.13 12.48 49.14
N VAL A 20 -1.24 12.11 50.03
CA VAL A 20 -1.55 12.09 51.45
C VAL A 20 -1.72 13.54 51.89
N ALA A 21 -2.63 13.79 52.83
CA ALA A 21 -2.85 15.13 53.35
C ALA A 21 -1.52 15.78 53.81
N ASN A 22 -1.29 17.00 53.39
CA ASN A 22 -0.09 17.77 53.71
C ASN A 22 1.24 17.15 53.20
N SER A 23 1.20 16.41 52.12
CA SER A 23 2.39 15.76 51.58
C SER A 23 3.00 16.46 50.34
N ILE A 24 2.21 17.29 49.67
CA ILE A 24 2.62 18.03 48.48
C ILE A 24 2.25 19.49 48.61
N TYR A 25 3.18 20.38 48.34
CA TYR A 25 3.03 21.83 48.40
C TYR A 25 3.43 22.48 47.08
N ASP A 26 2.77 23.57 46.71
CA ASP A 26 3.24 24.44 45.64
C ASP A 26 4.44 25.31 46.07
N ALA A 27 5.02 26.07 45.12
CA ALA A 27 6.14 26.95 45.40
C ALA A 27 5.81 28.07 46.39
N SER A 28 4.55 28.34 46.65
CA SER A 28 4.07 29.35 47.63
C SER A 28 3.72 28.73 48.98
N GLY A 29 3.90 27.41 49.13
CA GLY A 29 3.65 26.70 50.37
C GLY A 29 2.19 26.28 50.59
N ASN A 30 1.33 26.36 49.58
CA ASN A 30 -0.05 25.87 49.66
C ASN A 30 -0.10 24.36 49.48
N VAL A 31 -0.91 23.73 50.31
CA VAL A 31 -1.08 22.26 50.27
C VAL A 31 -1.93 21.83 49.07
N SER A 32 -1.45 20.82 48.35
CA SER A 32 -2.24 20.15 47.31
C SER A 32 -3.47 19.48 47.93
N THR A 33 -4.60 19.57 47.25
CA THR A 33 -5.82 18.85 47.66
C THR A 33 -5.64 17.35 47.51
N THR A 34 -6.23 16.56 48.38
CA THR A 34 -6.24 15.10 48.28
C THR A 34 -7.16 14.60 47.15
N SER A 35 -8.08 15.44 46.70
CA SER A 35 -8.94 15.17 45.55
C SER A 35 -8.37 15.82 44.32
N GLN A 36 -7.95 14.99 43.33
CA GLN A 36 -7.42 15.41 42.06
C GLN A 36 -8.30 14.81 40.96
N ASN A 37 -8.53 15.57 39.89
CA ASN A 37 -9.34 15.11 38.75
C ASN A 37 -8.50 14.59 37.57
N ASN A 38 -7.16 14.66 37.67
CA ASN A 38 -6.23 14.25 36.66
C ASN A 38 -5.16 13.26 37.16
N ASN A 39 -5.40 12.62 38.29
CA ASN A 39 -4.47 11.73 38.99
C ASN A 39 -4.64 10.25 38.61
N THR A 40 -5.42 9.97 37.58
CA THR A 40 -5.75 8.62 37.14
C THR A 40 -5.07 8.32 35.79
N VAL A 41 -4.43 7.19 35.71
CA VAL A 41 -3.82 6.67 34.47
C VAL A 41 -4.38 5.27 34.23
N ASN A 42 -4.91 5.05 33.06
CA ASN A 42 -5.32 3.73 32.63
C ASN A 42 -4.11 2.94 32.17
N PHE A 43 -3.94 1.73 32.65
CA PHE A 43 -2.97 0.79 32.14
C PHE A 43 -3.62 -0.07 31.08
N TYR A 44 -3.09 0.01 29.86
CA TYR A 44 -3.48 -0.90 28.79
C TYR A 44 -2.51 -2.06 28.75
N ASP A 45 -3.02 -3.27 28.63
CA ASP A 45 -2.16 -4.40 28.29
C ASP A 45 -1.58 -4.17 26.88
N LYS A 46 -0.26 -3.98 26.81
CA LYS A 46 0.44 -3.82 25.53
C LYS A 46 0.78 -5.16 24.87
N ARG A 47 0.39 -6.29 25.48
CA ARG A 47 0.58 -7.57 24.81
C ARG A 47 -0.38 -7.65 23.64
N LEU A 48 0.18 -7.96 22.49
CA LEU A 48 -0.63 -8.30 21.33
C LEU A 48 -1.40 -9.57 21.67
N SER A 49 -2.72 -9.52 21.63
CA SER A 49 -3.60 -10.66 21.70
C SER A 49 -4.31 -10.80 20.36
N GLU A 50 -4.38 -12.02 19.89
CA GLU A 50 -5.22 -12.35 18.75
C GLU A 50 -6.68 -12.32 19.21
N ASN A 51 -7.49 -11.46 18.58
CA ASN A 51 -8.91 -11.37 18.88
C ASN A 51 -9.72 -12.35 18.02
N THR A 52 -9.42 -12.39 16.72
CA THR A 52 -10.09 -13.26 15.76
C THR A 52 -9.21 -13.48 14.54
N ILE A 53 -9.36 -14.65 13.91
CA ILE A 53 -8.74 -15.00 12.64
C ILE A 53 -9.83 -15.35 11.64
N LEU A 54 -9.65 -14.93 10.40
CA LEU A 54 -10.36 -15.45 9.25
C LEU A 54 -9.36 -15.90 8.20
N GLU A 55 -9.37 -17.17 7.84
CA GLU A 55 -8.66 -17.68 6.68
C GLU A 55 -9.44 -17.31 5.42
N HIS A 56 -8.87 -16.44 4.62
CA HIS A 56 -9.56 -15.89 3.44
C HIS A 56 -9.33 -16.70 2.16
N ASP A 57 -8.29 -17.55 2.12
CA ASP A 57 -8.02 -18.49 1.04
C ASP A 57 -7.32 -19.73 1.61
N VAL A 58 -7.91 -20.91 1.41
CA VAL A 58 -7.41 -22.19 1.95
C VAL A 58 -6.31 -22.83 1.09
N ASN A 59 -6.03 -22.30 -0.10
CA ASN A 59 -5.10 -22.91 -1.04
C ASN A 59 -3.83 -22.10 -1.22
N TYR A 60 -3.96 -20.83 -1.57
CA TYR A 60 -2.82 -20.00 -1.95
C TYR A 60 -3.18 -18.52 -1.92
N SER A 61 -2.39 -17.72 -1.22
CA SER A 61 -2.53 -16.27 -1.18
C SER A 61 -1.17 -15.60 -1.15
N ARG A 62 -0.89 -14.75 -2.13
CA ARG A 62 0.33 -13.92 -2.21
C ARG A 62 0.03 -12.50 -2.62
N TYR A 63 0.97 -11.62 -2.32
CA TYR A 63 0.92 -10.20 -2.70
C TYR A 63 -0.33 -9.49 -2.17
N ASN A 64 -0.65 -9.76 -0.91
CA ASN A 64 -1.82 -9.23 -0.24
C ASN A 64 -1.74 -7.71 -0.08
N ASN A 65 -2.81 -7.00 -0.46
CA ASN A 65 -2.95 -5.57 -0.24
C ASN A 65 -4.35 -5.29 0.32
N LEU A 66 -4.41 -4.86 1.58
CA LEU A 66 -5.66 -4.58 2.31
C LEU A 66 -5.91 -3.08 2.40
N ILE A 67 -7.08 -2.63 1.95
CA ILE A 67 -7.50 -1.22 1.97
C ILE A 67 -8.83 -1.08 2.69
N GLN A 68 -8.96 -0.03 3.50
CA GLN A 68 -10.23 0.35 4.10
C GLN A 68 -11.12 1.02 3.04
N ILE A 69 -12.38 0.53 2.92
CA ILE A 69 -13.42 1.08 2.03
C ILE A 69 -14.25 2.13 2.79
N ASP A 70 -14.74 1.77 3.97
CA ASP A 70 -15.56 2.59 4.84
C ASP A 70 -15.24 2.30 6.30
N GLU A 71 -16.00 2.82 7.27
CA GLU A 71 -15.70 2.77 8.70
C GLU A 71 -15.34 1.35 9.20
N ASP A 72 -16.06 0.33 8.74
CA ASP A 72 -15.88 -1.08 9.11
C ASP A 72 -15.68 -2.02 7.92
N SER A 73 -15.62 -1.49 6.71
CA SER A 73 -15.53 -2.28 5.48
C SER A 73 -14.16 -2.18 4.85
N TYR A 74 -13.66 -3.31 4.37
CA TYR A 74 -12.31 -3.47 3.81
C TYR A 74 -12.34 -4.27 2.52
N VAL A 75 -11.38 -4.03 1.65
CA VAL A 75 -11.11 -4.86 0.46
C VAL A 75 -9.68 -5.36 0.48
N LEU A 76 -9.51 -6.64 0.21
CA LEU A 76 -8.24 -7.32 0.02
C LEU A 76 -8.08 -7.68 -1.45
N SER A 77 -6.95 -7.26 -2.05
CA SER A 77 -6.50 -7.78 -3.34
C SER A 77 -5.35 -8.76 -3.14
N TYR A 78 -5.35 -9.87 -3.85
CA TYR A 78 -4.30 -10.88 -3.77
C TYR A 78 -4.24 -11.76 -5.02
N SER A 79 -3.12 -12.48 -5.17
CA SER A 79 -3.00 -13.58 -6.13
C SER A 79 -3.31 -14.89 -5.43
N GLY A 80 -4.35 -15.57 -5.88
CA GLY A 80 -4.83 -16.82 -5.31
C GLY A 80 -4.33 -18.07 -6.05
N ASN A 81 -5.13 -19.13 -5.99
CA ASN A 81 -4.82 -20.40 -6.65
C ASN A 81 -4.60 -20.20 -8.14
N SER A 82 -3.64 -20.93 -8.73
CA SER A 82 -3.24 -20.81 -10.14
C SER A 82 -2.74 -19.42 -10.55
N THR A 83 -2.38 -18.56 -9.58
CA THR A 83 -1.99 -17.16 -9.76
C THR A 83 -3.11 -16.22 -10.22
N ASP A 84 -4.37 -16.66 -10.15
CA ASP A 84 -5.53 -15.83 -10.47
C ASP A 84 -5.67 -14.67 -9.49
N GLY A 85 -6.20 -13.54 -9.95
CA GLY A 85 -6.43 -12.36 -9.12
C GLY A 85 -7.77 -12.41 -8.40
N TYR A 86 -7.77 -12.07 -7.13
CA TYR A 86 -8.97 -12.00 -6.30
C TYR A 86 -9.12 -10.65 -5.63
N LEU A 87 -10.35 -10.19 -5.55
CA LEU A 87 -10.79 -9.12 -4.67
C LEU A 87 -11.80 -9.70 -3.68
N GLN A 88 -11.50 -9.58 -2.40
CA GLN A 88 -12.43 -9.96 -1.34
C GLN A 88 -12.77 -8.77 -0.47
N THR A 89 -14.03 -8.62 -0.12
CA THR A 89 -14.48 -7.59 0.81
C THR A 89 -14.88 -8.21 2.14
N PHE A 90 -14.61 -7.45 3.20
CA PHE A 90 -14.85 -7.87 4.58
C PHE A 90 -15.47 -6.74 5.37
N THR A 91 -16.23 -7.09 6.39
CA THR A 91 -16.48 -6.20 7.53
C THR A 91 -15.63 -6.64 8.71
N ILE A 92 -15.04 -5.67 9.41
CA ILE A 92 -14.29 -5.88 10.64
C ILE A 92 -14.92 -5.01 11.71
N SER A 93 -15.47 -5.64 12.77
CA SER A 93 -16.09 -4.89 13.86
C SER A 93 -15.09 -3.93 14.51
N LYS A 94 -15.58 -2.80 15.02
CA LYS A 94 -14.73 -1.74 15.60
C LYS A 94 -13.87 -2.21 16.78
N ASP A 95 -14.32 -3.23 17.50
CA ASP A 95 -13.56 -3.85 18.58
C ASP A 95 -12.58 -4.94 18.09
N GLY A 96 -12.55 -5.22 16.78
CA GLY A 96 -11.69 -6.23 16.15
C GLY A 96 -12.05 -7.69 16.45
N ASN A 97 -13.22 -7.93 17.08
CA ASN A 97 -13.61 -9.28 17.52
C ASN A 97 -14.35 -10.09 16.46
N THR A 98 -14.79 -9.47 15.38
CA THR A 98 -15.53 -10.14 14.31
C THR A 98 -14.99 -9.71 12.95
N ILE A 99 -14.64 -10.69 12.13
CA ILE A 99 -14.31 -10.51 10.71
C ILE A 99 -15.32 -11.33 9.92
N THR A 100 -16.01 -10.69 8.99
CA THR A 100 -16.99 -11.36 8.13
C THR A 100 -16.69 -11.08 6.68
N GLN A 101 -16.53 -12.12 5.87
CA GLN A 101 -16.42 -11.98 4.42
C GLN A 101 -17.79 -11.57 3.85
N VAL A 102 -17.79 -10.55 2.99
CA VAL A 102 -18.98 -10.01 2.33
C VAL A 102 -19.09 -10.55 0.90
N LEU A 103 -18.03 -10.39 0.12
CA LEU A 103 -18.00 -10.78 -1.29
C LEU A 103 -16.60 -11.25 -1.67
N GLU A 104 -16.53 -12.22 -2.55
CA GLU A 104 -15.33 -12.61 -3.28
C GLU A 104 -15.58 -12.47 -4.77
N ARG A 105 -14.64 -11.90 -5.48
CA ARG A 105 -14.64 -11.79 -6.92
C ARG A 105 -13.28 -12.13 -7.50
N GLU A 106 -13.25 -13.13 -8.36
CA GLU A 106 -12.13 -13.34 -9.25
C GLU A 106 -12.11 -12.27 -10.35
N TRP A 107 -10.97 -11.66 -10.58
CA TRP A 107 -10.72 -10.73 -11.66
C TRP A 107 -9.51 -11.20 -12.46
N GLY A 108 -9.52 -10.97 -13.78
CA GLY A 108 -8.49 -11.52 -14.65
C GLY A 108 -8.76 -12.98 -15.03
N THR A 109 -9.55 -13.17 -16.08
CA THR A 109 -9.95 -14.49 -16.57
C THR A 109 -8.82 -15.15 -17.35
N LYS A 110 -8.01 -15.91 -16.74
CA LYS A 110 -7.01 -16.91 -17.19
C LYS A 110 -5.64 -16.70 -16.55
N ASN A 111 -5.46 -17.36 -15.43
CA ASN A 111 -4.13 -17.70 -14.91
C ASN A 111 -3.11 -16.57 -14.96
N ASP A 112 -3.30 -15.53 -14.19
CA ASP A 112 -2.24 -14.65 -13.68
C ASP A 112 -2.71 -13.22 -13.48
N ALA A 113 -2.78 -12.86 -12.21
CA ALA A 113 -2.86 -11.48 -11.76
C ALA A 113 -1.89 -11.37 -10.59
N GLN A 114 -0.64 -11.10 -10.91
CA GLN A 114 0.46 -11.12 -9.95
C GLN A 114 0.87 -9.71 -9.55
N TYR A 115 1.40 -9.59 -8.35
CA TYR A 115 1.94 -8.34 -7.80
C TYR A 115 0.94 -7.18 -7.85
N PRO A 116 -0.31 -7.37 -7.37
CA PRO A 116 -1.27 -6.28 -7.36
C PRO A 116 -0.83 -5.17 -6.42
N SER A 117 -0.84 -3.93 -6.92
CA SER A 117 -0.80 -2.71 -6.12
C SER A 117 -2.13 -2.01 -6.28
N PHE A 118 -2.81 -1.74 -5.19
CA PHE A 118 -4.19 -1.31 -5.18
C PHE A 118 -4.36 -0.07 -4.31
N ILE A 119 -4.94 0.99 -4.86
CA ILE A 119 -5.15 2.25 -4.15
C ILE A 119 -6.55 2.81 -4.36
N ARG A 120 -7.04 3.56 -3.37
CA ARG A 120 -8.29 4.29 -3.47
C ARG A 120 -8.09 5.58 -4.28
N MET A 121 -8.96 5.81 -5.26
CA MET A 121 -8.99 7.02 -6.09
C MET A 121 -9.94 8.07 -5.53
N SER A 122 -11.17 7.65 -5.27
CA SER A 122 -12.27 8.47 -4.74
C SER A 122 -13.16 7.63 -3.82
N GLU A 123 -14.35 8.08 -3.50
CA GLU A 123 -15.25 7.43 -2.56
C GLU A 123 -15.51 5.94 -2.86
N ASP A 124 -15.76 5.59 -4.12
CA ASP A 124 -16.09 4.24 -4.56
C ASP A 124 -15.21 3.72 -5.72
N LEU A 125 -14.22 4.50 -6.17
CA LEU A 125 -13.32 4.13 -7.26
C LEU A 125 -11.93 3.77 -6.76
N TYR A 126 -11.37 2.73 -7.36
CA TYR A 126 -10.07 2.15 -7.01
C TYR A 126 -9.25 1.86 -8.26
N LEU A 127 -7.95 2.09 -8.19
CA LEU A 127 -6.99 1.77 -9.24
C LEU A 127 -6.10 0.62 -8.80
N MET A 128 -5.94 -0.36 -9.68
CA MET A 128 -5.05 -1.50 -9.49
C MET A 128 -4.03 -1.56 -10.61
N ALA A 129 -2.76 -1.74 -10.25
CA ALA A 129 -1.70 -2.15 -11.15
C ALA A 129 -1.35 -3.62 -10.91
N TYR A 130 -1.16 -4.40 -11.96
CA TYR A 130 -0.80 -5.82 -11.86
C TYR A 130 -0.16 -6.34 -13.15
N TYR A 131 0.52 -7.47 -13.04
CA TYR A 131 0.93 -8.27 -14.20
C TYR A 131 -0.07 -9.40 -14.43
N GLY A 132 -0.49 -9.58 -15.67
CA GLY A 132 -1.43 -10.63 -15.96
C GLY A 132 -1.96 -10.65 -17.39
N TYR A 133 -3.03 -11.43 -17.58
CA TYR A 133 -3.65 -11.65 -18.87
C TYR A 133 -5.01 -10.95 -18.92
N ASN A 134 -5.17 -9.95 -19.79
CA ASN A 134 -6.41 -9.19 -19.88
C ASN A 134 -6.65 -8.63 -21.30
N SER A 135 -7.71 -7.88 -21.44
CA SER A 135 -8.13 -7.19 -22.66
C SER A 135 -8.43 -5.72 -22.35
N GLY A 136 -8.03 -4.80 -23.21
CA GLY A 136 -8.26 -3.38 -22.99
C GLY A 136 -7.53 -2.48 -23.99
N ALA A 137 -7.45 -1.20 -23.68
CA ALA A 137 -6.70 -0.23 -24.47
C ALA A 137 -5.19 -0.31 -24.18
N LYS A 138 -4.37 0.06 -25.17
CA LYS A 138 -2.93 0.29 -25.01
C LYS A 138 -2.60 1.78 -25.00
N HIS A 139 -1.36 2.08 -24.58
CA HIS A 139 -0.80 3.43 -24.60
C HIS A 139 -0.76 4.06 -26.02
N ASP A 140 -0.69 3.27 -27.07
CA ASP A 140 -0.68 3.74 -28.48
C ASP A 140 -2.11 3.97 -29.04
N GLY A 141 -3.15 3.86 -28.22
CA GLY A 141 -4.55 4.02 -28.61
C GLY A 141 -5.14 2.79 -29.31
N THR A 142 -4.37 1.72 -29.53
CA THR A 142 -4.91 0.47 -30.04
C THR A 142 -5.53 -0.36 -28.90
N SER A 143 -6.31 -1.38 -29.27
CA SER A 143 -6.87 -2.33 -28.30
C SER A 143 -6.19 -3.68 -28.42
N VAL A 144 -6.05 -4.36 -27.30
CA VAL A 144 -5.62 -5.76 -27.25
C VAL A 144 -6.71 -6.63 -26.65
N SER A 145 -6.74 -7.85 -27.12
CA SER A 145 -7.64 -8.87 -26.61
C SER A 145 -6.81 -10.05 -26.14
N ASN A 146 -7.02 -10.45 -24.90
CA ASN A 146 -6.40 -11.64 -24.32
C ASN A 146 -4.86 -11.63 -24.46
N ALA A 147 -4.21 -10.64 -23.86
CA ALA A 147 -2.77 -10.48 -23.92
C ALA A 147 -2.13 -10.42 -22.54
N TRP A 148 -0.96 -11.00 -22.43
CA TRP A 148 -0.06 -10.83 -21.30
C TRP A 148 0.52 -9.44 -21.28
N GLY A 149 0.63 -8.84 -20.09
CA GLY A 149 1.23 -7.52 -19.94
C GLY A 149 1.06 -6.97 -18.55
N GLN A 150 1.48 -5.74 -18.41
CA GLN A 150 1.29 -4.96 -17.19
C GLN A 150 0.10 -4.04 -17.39
N TRP A 151 -0.85 -4.17 -16.47
CA TRP A 151 -2.16 -3.56 -16.59
C TRP A 151 -2.44 -2.57 -15.47
N LEU A 152 -3.26 -1.58 -15.80
CA LEU A 152 -4.00 -0.77 -14.87
C LEU A 152 -5.48 -1.05 -15.06
N THR A 153 -6.19 -1.27 -13.96
CA THR A 153 -7.64 -1.54 -13.98
C THR A 153 -8.33 -0.64 -12.97
N VAL A 154 -9.43 -0.02 -13.39
CA VAL A 154 -10.32 0.73 -12.49
C VAL A 154 -11.45 -0.17 -12.03
N PHE A 155 -11.63 -0.25 -10.72
CA PHE A 155 -12.75 -0.91 -10.07
C PHE A 155 -13.67 0.10 -9.38
N GLN A 156 -14.95 -0.17 -9.40
CA GLN A 156 -15.94 0.43 -8.53
C GLN A 156 -16.33 -0.57 -7.45
N ILE A 157 -16.20 -0.16 -6.18
CA ILE A 157 -16.54 -0.98 -5.02
C ILE A 157 -17.49 -0.17 -4.14
N LYS A 158 -18.67 -0.69 -3.86
CA LYS A 158 -19.58 -0.04 -2.93
C LYS A 158 -19.00 0.02 -1.52
N SER A 159 -19.36 1.06 -0.77
CA SER A 159 -18.89 1.28 0.59
C SER A 159 -19.17 0.12 1.54
N ASP A 160 -20.27 -0.61 1.36
CA ASP A 160 -20.64 -1.81 2.13
C ASP A 160 -19.94 -3.10 1.65
N GLY A 161 -19.08 -3.01 0.63
CA GLY A 161 -18.37 -4.15 0.04
C GLY A 161 -19.26 -5.11 -0.77
N SER A 162 -20.55 -4.85 -0.89
CA SER A 162 -21.51 -5.80 -1.51
C SER A 162 -21.38 -5.94 -3.02
N THR A 163 -20.65 -5.04 -3.68
CA THR A 163 -20.52 -5.04 -5.13
C THR A 163 -19.13 -4.59 -5.54
N ILE A 164 -18.50 -5.34 -6.44
CA ILE A 164 -17.25 -5.01 -7.11
C ILE A 164 -17.52 -5.03 -8.61
N THR A 165 -17.23 -3.95 -9.31
CA THR A 165 -17.42 -3.82 -10.77
C THR A 165 -16.12 -3.36 -11.41
N GLU A 166 -15.63 -4.07 -12.41
CA GLU A 166 -14.54 -3.65 -13.27
C GLU A 166 -15.06 -2.66 -14.31
N LEU A 167 -14.45 -1.50 -14.41
CA LEU A 167 -14.92 -0.41 -15.29
C LEU A 167 -14.06 -0.25 -16.54
N GLY A 168 -12.74 -0.39 -16.45
CA GLY A 168 -11.85 -0.20 -17.58
C GLY A 168 -10.45 -0.74 -17.33
N ASN A 169 -9.82 -1.20 -18.40
CA ASN A 169 -8.50 -1.79 -18.42
C ASN A 169 -7.58 -1.06 -19.39
N TYR A 170 -6.34 -0.88 -18.99
CA TYR A 170 -5.31 -0.22 -19.77
C TYR A 170 -3.97 -0.97 -19.64
N MET A 171 -3.45 -1.46 -20.77
CA MET A 171 -2.13 -2.06 -20.82
C MET A 171 -1.08 -0.97 -20.94
N HIS A 172 -0.33 -0.72 -19.88
CA HIS A 172 0.72 0.31 -19.89
C HIS A 172 2.10 -0.22 -20.31
N ASP A 173 2.27 -1.54 -20.27
CA ASP A 173 3.48 -2.19 -20.77
C ASP A 173 3.15 -3.62 -21.23
N HIS A 174 3.63 -4.00 -22.42
CA HIS A 174 3.33 -5.31 -22.98
C HIS A 174 4.51 -6.29 -22.85
N TYR A 175 5.63 -5.85 -22.30
CA TYR A 175 6.75 -6.74 -22.06
C TYR A 175 6.48 -7.60 -20.83
N THR A 176 6.67 -8.90 -21.02
CA THR A 176 6.34 -9.93 -20.04
C THR A 176 7.48 -10.11 -19.05
N ASP A 177 7.54 -9.28 -18.02
CA ASP A 177 8.23 -9.67 -16.80
C ASP A 177 7.23 -10.33 -15.86
N SER A 178 7.53 -11.52 -15.42
CA SER A 178 6.72 -12.23 -14.42
C SER A 178 6.87 -11.67 -13.01
N SER A 179 7.59 -10.57 -12.81
CA SER A 179 7.88 -10.00 -11.51
C SER A 179 7.98 -8.46 -11.54
N PRO A 180 6.91 -7.74 -11.90
CA PRO A 180 6.95 -6.28 -12.07
C PRO A 180 7.05 -5.50 -10.77
N TYR A 181 6.66 -6.07 -9.62
CA TYR A 181 6.67 -5.41 -8.31
C TYR A 181 6.05 -4.00 -8.34
N ASN A 182 4.80 -3.94 -8.74
CA ASN A 182 4.04 -2.71 -8.89
C ASN A 182 3.88 -1.96 -7.57
N SER A 183 4.03 -0.64 -7.60
CA SER A 183 3.74 0.25 -6.48
C SER A 183 3.08 1.53 -6.97
N LEU A 184 1.82 1.76 -6.59
CA LEU A 184 1.02 2.92 -6.97
C LEU A 184 1.04 3.98 -5.88
N ILE A 185 0.99 5.25 -6.30
CA ILE A 185 0.72 6.39 -5.43
C ILE A 185 -0.19 7.40 -6.14
N LYS A 186 -1.08 8.04 -5.38
CA LYS A 186 -1.87 9.17 -5.84
C LYS A 186 -1.04 10.44 -5.78
N ILE A 187 -0.98 11.20 -6.88
CA ILE A 187 -0.27 12.47 -7.00
C ILE A 187 -1.23 13.64 -6.82
N ASP A 188 -2.37 13.62 -7.53
CA ASP A 188 -3.43 14.61 -7.46
C ASP A 188 -4.78 13.92 -7.69
N ASP A 189 -5.86 14.66 -7.79
CA ASP A 189 -7.22 14.10 -7.84
C ASP A 189 -7.43 13.10 -8.97
N ASP A 190 -6.83 13.33 -10.14
CA ASP A 190 -6.91 12.46 -11.31
C ASP A 190 -5.55 11.95 -11.80
N THR A 191 -4.47 12.23 -11.06
CA THR A 191 -3.09 11.89 -11.44
C THR A 191 -2.51 10.85 -10.49
N TYR A 192 -1.91 9.84 -11.07
CA TYR A 192 -1.31 8.70 -10.36
C TYR A 192 0.08 8.42 -10.88
N ALA A 193 0.97 7.93 -10.02
CA ALA A 193 2.27 7.42 -10.43
C ALA A 193 2.39 5.93 -10.05
N LEU A 194 3.06 5.19 -10.93
CA LEU A 194 3.37 3.78 -10.76
C LEU A 194 4.88 3.59 -10.86
N ALA A 195 5.48 3.04 -9.83
CA ALA A 195 6.82 2.50 -9.87
C ALA A 195 6.75 0.99 -10.17
N TYR A 196 7.58 0.49 -11.09
CA TYR A 196 7.57 -0.90 -11.48
C TYR A 196 8.87 -1.27 -12.21
N ARG A 197 9.13 -2.55 -12.32
CA ARG A 197 10.24 -3.10 -13.10
C ARG A 197 9.75 -3.55 -14.47
N SER A 198 10.51 -3.25 -15.51
CA SER A 198 10.24 -3.74 -16.85
C SER A 198 11.49 -3.90 -17.72
N TYR A 199 11.39 -4.79 -18.69
CA TYR A 199 12.32 -4.88 -19.80
C TYR A 199 11.82 -3.99 -20.94
N ASN A 200 12.35 -2.79 -21.06
CA ASN A 200 11.81 -1.81 -22.01
C ASN A 200 12.83 -1.47 -23.12
N TYR A 201 12.30 -1.28 -24.32
CA TYR A 201 13.01 -0.74 -25.47
C TYR A 201 12.83 0.79 -25.59
N GLY A 202 12.80 1.50 -24.46
CA GLY A 202 12.73 2.97 -24.48
C GLY A 202 14.04 3.58 -25.01
N PRO A 203 14.00 4.87 -25.40
CA PRO A 203 15.19 5.56 -25.94
C PRO A 203 16.38 5.60 -24.97
N GLN A 204 16.15 5.27 -23.70
CA GLN A 204 17.18 5.31 -22.65
C GLN A 204 17.75 3.93 -22.26
N THR A 205 17.10 2.83 -22.60
CA THR A 205 17.45 1.50 -22.08
C THR A 205 17.69 0.40 -23.11
N SER A 206 17.59 0.68 -24.41
CA SER A 206 17.95 -0.22 -25.52
C SER A 206 17.90 -1.75 -25.21
N GLY A 207 16.76 -2.24 -24.70
CA GLY A 207 16.57 -3.66 -24.40
C GLY A 207 17.23 -4.15 -23.11
N GLN A 208 17.17 -3.36 -22.05
CA GLN A 208 17.63 -3.74 -20.71
C GLN A 208 16.49 -3.67 -19.68
N TRP A 209 16.63 -4.47 -18.63
CA TRP A 209 15.81 -4.36 -17.45
C TRP A 209 16.09 -3.05 -16.72
N ALA A 210 15.05 -2.35 -16.29
CA ALA A 210 15.18 -1.14 -15.52
C ALA A 210 13.96 -0.94 -14.60
N GLY A 211 14.16 -0.13 -13.57
CA GLY A 211 13.07 0.45 -12.80
C GLY A 211 12.51 1.67 -13.51
N TRP A 212 11.20 1.79 -13.51
CA TRP A 212 10.46 2.85 -14.18
C TRP A 212 9.50 3.53 -13.23
N VAL A 213 9.31 4.81 -13.44
CA VAL A 213 8.17 5.56 -12.89
C VAL A 213 7.35 6.07 -14.07
N LYS A 214 6.07 5.72 -14.12
CA LYS A 214 5.11 6.24 -15.10
C LYS A 214 4.03 7.04 -14.39
N THR A 215 3.57 8.10 -15.03
CA THR A 215 2.42 8.87 -14.56
C THR A 215 1.22 8.67 -15.48
N PHE A 216 0.04 8.69 -14.88
CA PHE A 216 -1.23 8.45 -15.55
C PHE A 216 -2.28 9.48 -15.12
N LYS A 217 -3.14 9.87 -16.07
CA LYS A 217 -4.42 10.51 -15.81
C LYS A 217 -5.51 9.45 -15.83
N VAL A 218 -6.38 9.46 -14.80
CA VAL A 218 -7.51 8.55 -14.71
C VAL A 218 -8.78 9.35 -14.48
N ASN A 219 -9.70 9.26 -15.45
CA ASN A 219 -11.00 9.91 -15.38
C ASN A 219 -12.11 8.87 -15.54
N GLY A 220 -12.75 8.50 -14.42
CA GLY A 220 -13.66 7.37 -14.39
C GLY A 220 -12.96 6.09 -14.86
N ALA A 221 -13.45 5.46 -15.92
CA ALA A 221 -12.89 4.25 -16.52
C ALA A 221 -11.75 4.50 -17.51
N ILE A 222 -11.47 5.76 -17.86
CA ILE A 222 -10.52 6.13 -18.91
C ILE A 222 -9.16 6.37 -18.26
N ILE A 223 -8.17 5.61 -18.70
CA ILE A 223 -6.77 5.71 -18.25
C ILE A 223 -5.92 6.16 -19.44
N SER A 224 -5.04 7.12 -19.22
CA SER A 224 -4.06 7.58 -20.21
C SER A 224 -2.71 7.78 -19.56
N GLN A 225 -1.65 7.29 -20.20
CA GLN A 225 -0.27 7.56 -19.81
C GLN A 225 0.08 9.02 -20.12
N VAL A 226 0.78 9.67 -19.20
CA VAL A 226 1.20 11.07 -19.32
C VAL A 226 2.69 11.16 -19.59
N ASN A 227 3.52 10.57 -18.72
CA ASN A 227 4.97 10.62 -18.82
C ASN A 227 5.60 9.36 -18.24
N GLU A 228 6.92 9.18 -18.50
CA GLU A 228 7.70 8.08 -17.93
C GLU A 228 9.14 8.51 -17.68
N LEU A 229 9.76 7.94 -16.66
CA LEU A 229 11.15 8.11 -16.29
C LEU A 229 11.77 6.77 -15.91
N SER A 230 12.96 6.47 -16.48
CA SER A 230 13.79 5.38 -15.99
C SER A 230 14.56 5.83 -14.75
N ILE A 231 14.47 5.07 -13.68
CA ILE A 231 15.20 5.33 -12.43
C ILE A 231 16.64 4.84 -12.58
N SER A 232 17.59 5.71 -12.22
CA SER A 232 19.01 5.37 -12.28
C SER A 232 19.39 4.27 -11.27
N ASN A 233 20.45 3.52 -11.56
CA ASN A 233 21.03 2.48 -10.72
C ASN A 233 20.10 1.33 -10.31
N THR A 234 18.96 1.15 -10.98
CA THR A 234 18.09 0.01 -10.70
C THR A 234 18.58 -1.28 -11.37
N GLY A 235 19.37 -1.17 -12.46
CA GLY A 235 19.78 -2.35 -13.22
C GLY A 235 18.58 -3.23 -13.58
N SER A 236 18.72 -4.55 -13.40
CA SER A 236 17.63 -5.51 -13.59
C SER A 236 16.81 -5.79 -12.31
N GLU A 237 16.99 -5.03 -11.25
CA GLU A 237 16.63 -5.47 -9.89
C GLU A 237 15.82 -4.42 -9.09
N MET A 238 14.87 -3.76 -9.72
CA MET A 238 13.90 -2.96 -8.95
C MET A 238 12.81 -3.88 -8.40
N TYR A 239 13.00 -4.40 -7.18
CA TYR A 239 12.01 -5.19 -6.46
C TYR A 239 11.40 -4.34 -5.33
N GLU A 240 10.17 -4.70 -4.91
CA GLU A 240 9.55 -4.28 -3.65
C GLU A 240 9.61 -2.76 -3.40
N SER A 241 9.16 -1.97 -4.36
CA SER A 241 9.15 -0.52 -4.25
C SER A 241 8.04 -0.02 -3.31
N SER A 242 8.34 1.05 -2.56
CA SER A 242 7.40 1.70 -1.65
C SER A 242 7.51 3.22 -1.74
N TRP A 243 6.36 3.88 -1.86
CA TRP A 243 6.25 5.32 -1.97
C TRP A 243 5.99 6.02 -0.66
N GLN A 244 6.54 7.23 -0.54
CA GLN A 244 6.18 8.20 0.48
C GLN A 244 6.06 9.59 -0.14
N HIS A 245 4.91 10.25 0.03
CA HIS A 245 4.78 11.69 -0.25
C HIS A 245 5.50 12.47 0.84
N LEU A 246 6.35 13.42 0.44
CA LEU A 246 7.12 14.24 1.39
C LEU A 246 6.42 15.59 1.60
N ALA A 247 6.46 16.47 0.61
CA ALA A 247 5.81 17.78 0.66
C ALA A 247 5.70 18.37 -0.75
N GLY A 248 4.59 19.01 -1.08
CA GLY A 248 4.36 19.63 -2.38
C GLY A 248 4.44 18.62 -3.51
N ASP A 249 5.36 18.82 -4.44
CA ASP A 249 5.61 17.95 -5.59
C ASP A 249 6.71 16.88 -5.35
N LYS A 250 7.15 16.70 -4.09
CA LYS A 250 8.28 15.83 -3.74
C LYS A 250 7.83 14.49 -3.17
N TYR A 251 8.48 13.44 -3.66
CA TYR A 251 8.21 12.05 -3.30
C TYR A 251 9.51 11.32 -3.02
N ALA A 252 9.46 10.34 -2.12
CA ALA A 252 10.51 9.36 -1.91
C ALA A 252 10.03 8.00 -2.38
N LEU A 253 10.91 7.25 -3.03
CA LEU A 253 10.72 5.88 -3.47
C LEU A 253 11.84 5.03 -2.87
N ALA A 254 11.49 4.15 -1.95
CA ALA A 254 12.39 3.10 -1.50
C ALA A 254 12.28 1.91 -2.45
N HIS A 255 13.41 1.33 -2.85
CA HIS A 255 13.43 0.20 -3.78
C HIS A 255 14.77 -0.56 -3.70
N SER A 256 14.80 -1.79 -4.17
CA SER A 256 16.06 -2.44 -4.47
C SER A 256 16.61 -1.99 -5.83
N GLY A 257 17.89 -2.16 -6.05
CA GLY A 257 18.57 -1.76 -7.27
C GLY A 257 19.68 -2.72 -7.69
N SER A 258 20.62 -2.21 -8.46
CA SER A 258 21.74 -3.01 -8.96
C SER A 258 22.53 -3.66 -7.82
N GLY A 259 22.76 -4.95 -7.91
CA GLY A 259 23.41 -5.75 -6.86
C GLY A 259 22.47 -6.27 -5.77
N SER A 260 21.15 -6.06 -5.89
CA SER A 260 20.12 -6.27 -4.87
C SER A 260 20.25 -5.33 -3.67
N ASP A 261 20.99 -4.24 -3.83
CA ASP A 261 21.22 -3.24 -2.79
C ASP A 261 19.96 -2.36 -2.58
N GLY A 262 19.82 -1.81 -1.39
CA GLY A 262 18.69 -0.95 -1.03
C GLY A 262 18.95 0.51 -1.36
N TYR A 263 17.99 1.15 -2.04
CA TYR A 263 18.06 2.56 -2.44
C TYR A 263 16.86 3.35 -1.94
N ILE A 264 17.11 4.63 -1.66
CA ILE A 264 16.06 5.64 -1.54
C ILE A 264 16.29 6.68 -2.62
N THR A 265 15.32 6.83 -3.51
CA THR A 265 15.32 7.83 -4.58
C THR A 265 14.31 8.92 -4.28
N THR A 266 14.70 10.19 -4.40
CA THR A 266 13.76 11.31 -4.32
C THR A 266 13.45 11.85 -5.70
N LEU A 267 12.18 12.19 -5.91
CA LEU A 267 11.66 12.68 -7.19
C LEU A 267 10.80 13.93 -6.96
N THR A 268 10.73 14.77 -8.00
CA THR A 268 9.59 15.68 -8.18
C THR A 268 8.66 15.11 -9.24
N ILE A 269 7.35 15.18 -8.97
CA ILE A 269 6.30 14.82 -9.92
C ILE A 269 5.29 15.97 -9.91
N SER A 270 5.09 16.62 -11.07
CA SER A 270 4.10 17.69 -11.17
C SER A 270 2.68 17.18 -10.98
N ALA A 271 1.78 18.01 -10.45
CA ALA A 271 0.39 17.63 -10.18
C ALA A 271 -0.35 17.09 -11.42
N ASP A 272 -0.01 17.62 -12.62
CA ASP A 272 -0.55 17.13 -13.89
C ASP A 272 0.14 15.88 -14.45
N GLY A 273 1.21 15.41 -13.79
CA GLY A 273 2.00 14.25 -14.19
C GLY A 273 2.94 14.47 -15.38
N GLN A 274 3.00 15.69 -15.95
CA GLN A 274 3.77 15.98 -17.16
C GLN A 274 5.28 16.00 -16.92
N THR A 275 5.71 16.26 -15.68
CA THR A 275 7.13 16.32 -15.33
C THR A 275 7.43 15.31 -14.23
N ILE A 276 8.41 14.45 -14.48
CA ILE A 276 9.02 13.55 -13.50
C ILE A 276 10.52 13.83 -13.52
N THR A 277 11.12 14.15 -12.37
CA THR A 277 12.56 14.41 -12.28
C THR A 277 13.13 13.70 -11.06
N GLN A 278 14.16 12.89 -11.25
CA GLN A 278 14.96 12.35 -10.16
C GLN A 278 15.83 13.44 -9.57
N ILE A 279 15.73 13.71 -8.26
CA ILE A 279 16.48 14.75 -7.56
C ILE A 279 17.77 14.16 -7.00
N ALA A 280 17.66 13.11 -6.23
CA ALA A 280 18.77 12.46 -5.54
C ALA A 280 18.47 10.97 -5.36
N GLN A 281 19.53 10.22 -5.14
CA GLN A 281 19.47 8.80 -4.76
C GLN A 281 20.57 8.52 -3.75
N ILE A 282 20.25 7.75 -2.75
CA ILE A 282 21.20 7.23 -1.78
C ILE A 282 21.01 5.71 -1.70
N GLU A 283 22.12 5.02 -1.69
CA GLU A 283 22.24 3.62 -1.35
C GLU A 283 22.36 3.50 0.17
N HIS A 284 21.46 2.75 0.79
CA HIS A 284 21.43 2.60 2.24
C HIS A 284 21.90 1.22 2.74
N ASP A 285 22.01 0.26 1.82
CA ASP A 285 22.51 -1.08 2.09
C ASP A 285 23.44 -1.50 0.95
N THR A 286 24.72 -1.71 1.27
CA THR A 286 25.77 -2.11 0.33
C THR A 286 26.17 -3.57 0.46
N ASP A 287 25.57 -4.29 1.40
CA ASP A 287 25.88 -5.70 1.63
C ASP A 287 25.04 -6.58 0.69
N TYR A 288 25.68 -7.48 -0.02
CA TYR A 288 25.12 -8.42 -1.02
C TYR A 288 24.11 -9.42 -0.44
N ASN A 289 23.30 -9.00 0.51
CA ASN A 289 22.22 -9.79 1.10
C ASN A 289 20.89 -9.17 0.67
N ARG A 290 20.11 -9.94 -0.10
CA ARG A 290 18.71 -9.65 -0.42
C ARG A 290 18.03 -9.03 0.79
N MET A 291 17.47 -7.83 0.67
CA MET A 291 16.56 -7.31 1.68
C MET A 291 15.42 -8.32 1.83
N GLU A 292 15.49 -9.16 2.86
CA GLU A 292 14.33 -9.93 3.28
C GLU A 292 13.39 -8.93 3.95
N LEU A 293 12.13 -8.92 3.52
CA LEU A 293 11.09 -8.14 4.19
C LEU A 293 11.13 -8.49 5.68
N PRO A 294 11.09 -7.50 6.57
CA PRO A 294 10.88 -7.79 7.99
C PRO A 294 9.55 -8.54 8.12
N SER A 295 9.63 -9.77 8.55
CA SER A 295 8.52 -10.66 8.85
C SER A 295 7.67 -10.14 10.01
#